data_867a0657bc9014a1777d1b79277c1b66
#
_entry.id   867a0657bc9014a1777d1b79277c1b66
#
_cell.length_a   1.000
_cell.length_b   1.000
_cell.length_c   1.000
_cell.angle_alpha   90.00
_cell.angle_beta   90.00
_cell.angle_gamma   90.00
#
_symmetry.space_group_name_H-M   'P 1'
#
loop_
_entity.id
_entity.type
_entity.pdbx_description
1 polymer ?
#
loop_
_entity_poly.entity_id
_entity_poly.type
_entity_poly.pdbx_seq_one_letter_code
_entity_poly.pdbx_strand_id
1 'polypeptide(L)'
;MVYEKDKIDFRILDDSNYKLIKDLQQDIYTRNWNEGEIEHLLKKGGGQGLIIYLSKKPVGYCFFRNLVDQAEILSFEIKSKYRNKGFGLLLFKKVELYFVEKKIFHQKNILLS
;
A
#
# COMPACT_ATOMS: atom_id res chain seq x y z
N MET A 1 -14.01 -11.43 13.09
CA MET A 1 -15.05 -10.99 12.14
C MET A 1 -14.58 -11.26 10.73
N VAL A 2 -15.46 -11.76 9.89
CA VAL A 2 -15.16 -12.02 8.49
C VAL A 2 -15.92 -11.02 7.63
N TYR A 3 -15.21 -10.35 6.75
CA TYR A 3 -15.81 -9.42 5.78
C TYR A 3 -16.01 -10.15 4.46
N GLU A 4 -17.07 -9.81 3.75
CA GLU A 4 -17.36 -10.39 2.45
C GLU A 4 -16.32 -9.93 1.44
N LYS A 5 -15.79 -10.86 0.66
CA LYS A 5 -14.72 -10.56 -0.30
C LYS A 5 -15.13 -9.62 -1.40
N ASP A 6 -16.41 -9.63 -1.79
CA ASP A 6 -16.93 -8.77 -2.85
C ASP A 6 -17.02 -7.30 -2.44
N LYS A 7 -16.85 -7.02 -1.14
CA LYS A 7 -16.78 -5.65 -0.64
C LYS A 7 -15.37 -5.11 -0.54
N ILE A 8 -14.38 -5.95 -0.77
CA ILE A 8 -12.97 -5.56 -0.70
C ILE A 8 -12.48 -5.22 -2.11
N ASP A 9 -11.85 -4.05 -2.24
CA ASP A 9 -11.32 -3.59 -3.51
C ASP A 9 -9.92 -3.02 -3.29
N PHE A 10 -9.13 -2.98 -4.35
CA PHE A 10 -7.77 -2.44 -4.31
C PHE A 10 -7.63 -1.42 -5.43
N ARG A 11 -6.99 -0.31 -5.11
CA ARG A 11 -6.72 0.72 -6.12
C ARG A 11 -5.26 1.12 -6.08
N ILE A 12 -4.70 1.32 -7.25
CA ILE A 12 -3.34 1.81 -7.39
C ILE A 12 -3.32 3.27 -6.96
N LEU A 13 -2.30 3.62 -6.19
CA LEU A 13 -2.08 4.99 -5.75
C LEU A 13 -1.68 5.85 -6.96
N ASP A 14 -2.39 6.95 -7.17
CA ASP A 14 -2.15 7.87 -8.28
C ASP A 14 -2.56 9.31 -7.89
N ASP A 15 -2.57 10.21 -8.87
CA ASP A 15 -2.91 11.61 -8.64
C ASP A 15 -4.33 11.82 -8.10
N SER A 16 -5.24 10.86 -8.35
CA SER A 16 -6.63 10.99 -7.91
C SER A 16 -6.83 10.63 -6.44
N ASN A 17 -5.94 9.85 -5.85
CA ASN A 17 -6.18 9.30 -4.53
C ASN A 17 -5.01 9.39 -3.55
N TYR A 18 -3.83 9.88 -3.97
CA TYR A 18 -2.65 9.86 -3.09
C TYR A 18 -2.84 10.66 -1.80
N LYS A 19 -3.72 11.65 -1.83
CA LYS A 19 -3.98 12.47 -0.64
C LYS A 19 -4.67 11.69 0.48
N LEU A 20 -5.31 10.57 0.15
CA LEU A 20 -5.92 9.71 1.16
C LEU A 20 -4.89 9.11 2.11
N ILE A 21 -3.63 9.01 1.70
CA ILE A 21 -2.56 8.48 2.57
C ILE A 21 -2.48 9.26 3.87
N LYS A 22 -2.67 10.58 3.80
CA LYS A 22 -2.62 11.42 4.99
C LYS A 22 -3.64 10.98 6.04
N ASP A 23 -4.86 10.67 5.60
CA ASP A 23 -5.92 10.22 6.50
C ASP A 23 -5.70 8.80 6.99
N LEU A 24 -4.97 8.01 6.23
CA LEU A 24 -4.68 6.63 6.58
C LEU A 24 -3.48 6.49 7.51
N GLN A 25 -2.65 7.51 7.61
CA GLN A 25 -1.48 7.52 8.49
C GLN A 25 -1.92 7.88 9.90
N GLN A 26 -2.24 6.88 10.71
CA GLN A 26 -2.74 7.08 12.06
C GLN A 26 -1.78 6.63 13.15
N ASP A 27 -0.75 5.87 12.80
CA ASP A 27 0.18 5.33 13.77
C ASP A 27 1.28 6.36 14.04
N ILE A 28 1.41 6.75 15.30
CA ILE A 28 2.42 7.72 15.72
C ILE A 28 3.83 7.15 15.72
N TYR A 29 3.95 5.82 15.65
CA TYR A 29 5.25 5.13 15.66
C TYR A 29 5.80 4.88 14.26
N THR A 30 5.00 5.13 13.21
CA THR A 30 5.48 4.99 11.86
C THR A 30 5.78 6.37 11.27
N ARG A 31 6.65 6.39 10.25
CA ARG A 31 6.94 7.63 9.56
C ARG A 31 5.69 8.14 8.85
N ASN A 32 5.34 9.39 9.11
CA ASN A 32 4.27 10.05 8.39
C ASN A 32 4.83 10.76 7.17
N TRP A 33 4.24 10.45 6.02
CA TRP A 33 4.62 11.04 4.75
C TRP A 33 3.73 12.25 4.50
N ASN A 34 4.33 13.40 4.13
CA ASN A 34 3.53 14.54 3.72
C ASN A 34 3.19 14.43 2.22
N GLU A 35 2.25 15.25 1.77
CA GLU A 35 1.78 15.20 0.38
C GLU A 35 2.91 15.43 -0.62
N GLY A 36 3.81 16.36 -0.34
CA GLY A 36 4.94 16.64 -1.22
C GLY A 36 5.89 15.47 -1.37
N GLU A 37 6.16 14.77 -0.27
CA GLU A 37 7.00 13.57 -0.30
C GLU A 37 6.36 12.45 -1.11
N ILE A 38 5.06 12.23 -0.91
CA ILE A 38 4.33 11.18 -1.65
C ILE A 38 4.31 11.52 -3.14
N GLU A 39 4.00 12.76 -3.48
CA GLU A 39 3.98 13.20 -4.86
C GLU A 39 5.34 13.03 -5.53
N HIS A 40 6.41 13.42 -4.84
CA HIS A 40 7.76 13.27 -5.36
C HIS A 40 8.10 11.81 -5.64
N LEU A 41 7.78 10.92 -4.71
CA LEU A 41 8.06 9.49 -4.87
C LEU A 41 7.27 8.88 -6.03
N LEU A 42 6.00 9.26 -6.18
CA LEU A 42 5.17 8.76 -7.26
C LEU A 42 5.64 9.24 -8.63
N LYS A 43 6.07 10.50 -8.73
CA LYS A 43 6.42 11.09 -10.01
C LYS A 43 7.88 10.90 -10.41
N LYS A 44 8.80 10.94 -9.46
CA LYS A 44 10.24 10.96 -9.77
C LYS A 44 11.05 9.91 -9.04
N GLY A 45 10.55 9.39 -7.94
CA GLY A 45 11.30 8.47 -7.09
C GLY A 45 11.04 6.99 -7.30
N GLY A 46 10.25 6.62 -8.31
CA GLY A 46 9.92 5.23 -8.57
C GLY A 46 8.97 4.62 -7.55
N GLY A 47 8.32 5.45 -6.74
CA GLY A 47 7.36 5.00 -5.75
C GLY A 47 6.04 4.58 -6.37
N GLN A 48 5.42 3.59 -5.76
CA GLN A 48 4.12 3.07 -6.14
C GLN A 48 3.35 2.73 -4.89
N GLY A 49 2.05 2.51 -5.02
CA GLY A 49 1.26 2.15 -3.87
C GLY A 49 -0.05 1.50 -4.22
N LEU A 50 -0.61 0.84 -3.23
CA LEU A 50 -1.96 0.25 -3.30
C LEU A 50 -2.73 0.68 -2.08
N ILE A 51 -4.01 0.96 -2.29
CA ILE A 51 -4.95 1.25 -1.21
C ILE A 51 -5.98 0.14 -1.18
N ILE A 52 -6.23 -0.43 0.00
CA ILE A 52 -7.28 -1.41 0.20
C ILE A 52 -8.54 -0.70 0.70
N TYR A 53 -9.67 -1.03 0.09
CA TYR A 53 -10.97 -0.46 0.40
C TYR A 53 -11.90 -1.54 0.94
N LEU A 54 -12.74 -1.18 1.89
CA LEU A 54 -13.86 -2.00 2.34
C LEU A 54 -15.14 -1.20 2.13
N SER A 55 -16.03 -1.72 1.30
CA SER A 55 -17.30 -1.04 0.96
C SER A 55 -17.06 0.41 0.55
N LYS A 56 -16.09 0.61 -0.33
CA LYS A 56 -15.71 1.92 -0.90
C LYS A 56 -15.04 2.87 0.09
N LYS A 57 -14.70 2.40 1.30
CA LYS A 57 -13.96 3.20 2.28
C LYS A 57 -12.51 2.76 2.33
N PRO A 58 -11.54 3.66 2.22
CA PRO A 58 -10.13 3.27 2.34
C PRO A 58 -9.83 2.85 3.78
N VAL A 59 -9.25 1.68 3.95
CA VAL A 59 -8.95 1.13 5.27
C VAL A 59 -7.46 0.89 5.50
N GLY A 60 -6.65 0.97 4.46
CA GLY A 60 -5.21 0.80 4.60
C GLY A 60 -4.49 1.07 3.29
N TYR A 61 -3.17 1.08 3.36
CA TYR A 61 -2.35 1.32 2.17
C TYR A 61 -1.00 0.62 2.30
N CYS A 62 -0.37 0.40 1.17
CA CYS A 62 1.02 -0.01 1.08
C CYS A 62 1.72 0.91 0.08
N PHE A 63 2.82 1.50 0.50
CA PHE A 63 3.65 2.36 -0.33
C PHE A 63 4.98 1.67 -0.54
N PHE A 64 5.40 1.48 -1.78
CA PHE A 64 6.57 0.67 -2.08
C PHE A 64 7.34 1.24 -3.27
N ARG A 65 8.54 0.74 -3.46
CA ARG A 65 9.42 1.17 -4.54
C ARG A 65 10.09 -0.05 -5.16
N ASN A 66 10.17 -0.05 -6.49
CA ASN A 66 10.89 -1.09 -7.21
C ASN A 66 12.35 -0.68 -7.38
N LEU A 67 13.23 -1.60 -6.99
CA LEU A 67 14.65 -1.51 -7.27
C LEU A 67 14.98 -2.58 -8.30
N VAL A 68 16.20 -2.57 -8.83
CA VAL A 68 16.56 -3.45 -9.95
C VAL A 68 16.28 -4.93 -9.66
N ASP A 69 16.66 -5.41 -8.47
CA ASP A 69 16.57 -6.82 -8.10
C ASP A 69 15.72 -7.05 -6.85
N GLN A 70 15.01 -6.03 -6.37
CA GLN A 70 14.25 -6.13 -5.15
C GLN A 70 13.13 -5.08 -5.10
N ALA A 71 12.19 -5.29 -4.21
CA ALA A 71 11.15 -4.33 -3.91
C ALA A 71 11.27 -3.90 -2.46
N GLU A 72 11.08 -2.63 -2.21
CA GLU A 72 11.18 -2.07 -0.86
C GLU A 72 9.81 -1.57 -0.41
N ILE A 73 9.34 -2.07 0.73
CA ILE A 73 8.12 -1.55 1.36
C ILE A 73 8.53 -0.31 2.16
N LEU A 74 8.02 0.84 1.75
CA LEU A 74 8.34 2.12 2.39
C LEU A 74 7.40 2.42 3.54
N SER A 75 6.13 2.03 3.41
CA SER A 75 5.14 2.24 4.45
C SER A 75 3.99 1.27 4.23
N PHE A 76 3.44 0.76 5.33
CA PHE A 76 2.37 -0.22 5.28
C PHE A 76 1.52 -0.02 6.51
N GLU A 77 0.25 0.29 6.34
CA GLU A 77 -0.59 0.61 7.48
C GLU A 77 -2.05 0.25 7.23
N ILE A 78 -2.68 -0.29 8.25
CA ILE A 78 -4.12 -0.52 8.29
C ILE A 78 -4.68 0.37 9.39
N LYS A 79 -5.78 1.05 9.13
CA LYS A 79 -6.45 1.87 10.15
C LYS A 79 -6.71 1.04 11.41
N SER A 80 -6.48 1.64 12.58
CA SER A 80 -6.51 0.91 13.84
C SER A 80 -7.80 0.11 14.07
N LYS A 81 -8.95 0.67 13.72
CA LYS A 81 -10.23 -0.04 13.91
C LYS A 81 -10.42 -1.24 12.99
N TYR A 82 -9.58 -1.39 11.96
CA TYR A 82 -9.65 -2.50 11.02
C TYR A 82 -8.50 -3.50 11.20
N ARG A 83 -7.65 -3.29 12.20
CA ARG A 83 -6.53 -4.19 12.47
C ARG A 83 -7.01 -5.51 13.07
N ASN A 84 -6.16 -6.55 12.95
CA ASN A 84 -6.44 -7.89 13.46
C ASN A 84 -7.67 -8.56 12.83
N LYS A 85 -7.97 -8.19 11.60
CA LYS A 85 -9.11 -8.71 10.84
C LYS A 85 -8.72 -9.30 9.49
N GLY A 86 -7.40 -9.40 9.23
CA GLY A 86 -6.90 -10.00 8.00
C GLY A 86 -6.66 -9.04 6.84
N PHE A 87 -6.95 -7.76 6.99
CA PHE A 87 -6.75 -6.79 5.90
C PHE A 87 -5.29 -6.60 5.53
N GLY A 88 -4.40 -6.60 6.53
CA GLY A 88 -2.98 -6.48 6.27
C GLY A 88 -2.45 -7.61 5.41
N LEU A 89 -2.87 -8.83 5.69
CA LEU A 89 -2.47 -10.00 4.89
C LEU A 89 -3.03 -9.92 3.47
N LEU A 90 -4.29 -9.50 3.32
CA LEU A 90 -4.89 -9.33 2.00
C LEU A 90 -4.14 -8.28 1.18
N LEU A 91 -3.80 -7.16 1.80
CA LEU A 91 -3.06 -6.10 1.15
C LEU A 91 -1.67 -6.58 0.73
N PHE A 92 -0.96 -7.25 1.63
CA PHE A 92 0.38 -7.75 1.35
C PHE A 92 0.37 -8.75 0.19
N LYS A 93 -0.58 -9.66 0.19
CA LYS A 93 -0.72 -10.63 -0.91
C LYS A 93 -1.01 -9.93 -2.23
N LYS A 94 -1.80 -8.87 -2.21
CA LYS A 94 -2.09 -8.11 -3.44
C LYS A 94 -0.85 -7.39 -3.95
N VAL A 95 -0.02 -6.87 -3.06
CA VAL A 95 1.26 -6.26 -3.44
C VAL A 95 2.17 -7.30 -4.10
N GLU A 96 2.25 -8.51 -3.53
CA GLU A 96 3.03 -9.58 -4.14
C GLU A 96 2.54 -9.92 -5.54
N LEU A 97 1.23 -10.05 -5.72
CA LEU A 97 0.64 -10.32 -7.02
C LEU A 97 0.91 -9.20 -8.01
N TYR A 98 0.90 -7.96 -7.55
CA TYR A 98 1.22 -6.82 -8.38
C TYR A 98 2.62 -6.95 -8.98
N PHE A 99 3.60 -7.34 -8.19
CA PHE A 99 4.96 -7.55 -8.69
C PHE A 99 5.02 -8.67 -9.73
N VAL A 100 4.30 -9.77 -9.50
CA VAL A 100 4.24 -10.89 -10.45
C VAL A 100 3.58 -10.46 -11.76
N GLU A 101 2.44 -9.78 -11.69
CA GLU A 101 1.69 -9.33 -12.86
C GLU A 101 2.48 -8.34 -13.71
N LYS A 102 3.30 -7.52 -13.09
CA LYS A 102 4.16 -6.58 -13.81
C LYS A 102 5.44 -7.23 -14.30
N LYS A 103 5.59 -8.53 -14.08
CA LYS A 103 6.80 -9.30 -14.43
C LYS A 103 8.07 -8.65 -13.84
N ILE A 104 7.91 -8.09 -12.66
CA ILE A 104 9.01 -7.47 -11.92
C ILE A 104 9.60 -8.57 -11.05
N PHE A 105 10.18 -9.58 -11.69
CA PHE A 105 10.89 -10.69 -11.07
C PHE A 105 10.13 -11.52 -10.05
N HIS A 106 9.82 -12.74 -10.43
CA HIS A 106 9.31 -13.74 -9.51
C HIS A 106 10.28 -14.06 -8.36
N GLN A 107 11.55 -13.68 -8.46
CA GLN A 107 12.56 -13.88 -7.43
C GLN A 107 12.96 -12.57 -6.73
N LYS A 108 12.22 -11.50 -6.94
CA LYS A 108 12.54 -10.23 -6.33
C LYS A 108 12.35 -10.31 -4.81
N ASN A 109 13.38 -9.92 -4.07
CA ASN A 109 13.28 -9.81 -2.62
C ASN A 109 12.47 -8.59 -2.22
N ILE A 110 11.65 -8.74 -1.18
CA ILE A 110 10.88 -7.63 -0.62
C ILE A 110 11.58 -7.19 0.65
N LEU A 111 11.95 -5.91 0.70
CA LEU A 111 12.59 -5.32 1.86
C LEU A 111 11.60 -4.42 2.60
N LEU A 112 11.65 -4.46 3.94
CA LEU A 112 10.87 -3.57 4.78
C LEU A 112 11.78 -2.41 5.22
N SER A 113 11.30 -1.20 4.99
CA SER A 113 12.00 0.00 5.44
C SER A 113 11.60 0.41 6.84
#